data_5b6286a46f9481a7047852da0c773f75
#
_entry.id   5b6286a46f9481a7047852da0c773f75
#
_cell.length_a   1.000
_cell.length_b   1.000
_cell.length_c   1.000
_cell.angle_alpha   90.00
_cell.angle_beta   90.00
_cell.angle_gamma   90.00
#
_symmetry.space_group_name_H-M   'P 1'
#
loop_
_entity.id
_entity.type
_entity.pdbx_description
1 polymer ?
#
loop_
_entity_poly.entity_id
_entity_poly.type
_entity_poly.pdbx_seq_one_letter_code
_entity_poly.pdbx_strand_id
1 'polypeptide(L)'
;MSDASRTRVPFSFELYPPRSASSEAALHETIARLAEAGPRFISVTYGAGGSTGGRSLEVLRHIRGTTDVEPLAHLTCIGNTYAGAAALIREFLDAGITSFLALRGDPPAGVREEDIELGDLESSAQLVQLIDRVQAERAPYTEAGIPGLPGAARVDRRPHVQIAVAAFPAGHPRSRHPREHIDALLAKQAAGATLAITQLFFHADDYLGFVARARSAGVTIPILPGIMPITSPARLHRVLELTGADLPSELAIALEVEPTPEGRRQVGIDYAAALVADVVAGGAPGVHLYAFNNHDTVLAVLRAAGVLTPHKETAR
;
A
#
# COMPACT_ATOMS: atom_id res chain seq x y z
N MET A 1 -38.42 -1.48 10.02
CA MET A 1 -37.08 -1.92 10.41
C MET A 1 -36.15 -1.37 9.36
N SER A 2 -35.39 -0.33 9.71
CA SER A 2 -34.58 0.45 8.78
C SER A 2 -33.41 -0.41 8.28
N ASP A 3 -33.30 -0.53 6.99
CA ASP A 3 -32.11 -0.97 6.28
C ASP A 3 -31.00 0.06 6.57
N ALA A 4 -30.23 -0.19 7.64
CA ALA A 4 -29.06 0.60 7.93
C ALA A 4 -28.09 0.34 6.78
N SER A 5 -27.89 1.34 5.91
CA SER A 5 -26.92 1.37 4.84
C SER A 5 -25.60 0.85 5.40
N ARG A 6 -25.27 -0.42 5.16
CA ARG A 6 -23.95 -0.98 5.45
C ARG A 6 -22.96 -0.17 4.66
N THR A 7 -22.24 0.71 5.35
CA THR A 7 -21.17 1.50 4.75
C THR A 7 -20.19 0.50 4.12
N ARG A 8 -20.06 0.53 2.80
CA ARG A 8 -19.19 -0.39 2.06
C ARG A 8 -17.76 -0.23 2.60
N VAL A 9 -17.14 -1.33 3.03
CA VAL A 9 -15.75 -1.34 3.50
C VAL A 9 -14.84 -0.90 2.36
N PRO A 10 -14.06 0.19 2.50
CA PRO A 10 -13.12 0.61 1.47
C PRO A 10 -12.02 -0.44 1.26
N PHE A 11 -11.58 -0.60 0.01
CA PHE A 11 -10.48 -1.49 -0.31
C PHE A 11 -9.60 -0.89 -1.41
N SER A 12 -8.39 -1.42 -1.53
CA SER A 12 -7.38 -1.01 -2.49
C SER A 12 -6.51 -2.21 -2.89
N PHE A 13 -5.76 -2.05 -3.98
CA PHE A 13 -4.91 -3.11 -4.51
C PHE A 13 -3.49 -2.62 -4.75
N GLU A 14 -2.53 -3.57 -4.69
CA GLU A 14 -1.16 -3.37 -5.13
C GLU A 14 -0.86 -4.23 -6.35
N LEU A 15 -0.26 -3.60 -7.36
CA LEU A 15 0.24 -4.21 -8.58
C LEU A 15 1.74 -3.93 -8.75
N TYR A 16 2.39 -4.70 -9.58
CA TYR A 16 3.77 -4.45 -9.99
C TYR A 16 3.88 -4.28 -11.51
N PRO A 17 4.87 -3.50 -12.00
CA PRO A 17 5.06 -3.28 -13.43
C PRO A 17 5.32 -4.58 -14.19
N PRO A 18 4.93 -4.65 -15.47
CA PRO A 18 5.16 -5.83 -16.29
C PRO A 18 6.66 -6.03 -16.54
N ARG A 19 7.10 -7.29 -16.57
CA ARG A 19 8.50 -7.64 -16.87
C ARG A 19 8.78 -7.80 -18.36
N SER A 20 7.74 -7.97 -19.18
CA SER A 20 7.80 -8.20 -20.62
C SER A 20 6.57 -7.60 -21.31
N ALA A 21 6.64 -7.36 -22.60
CA ALA A 21 5.51 -6.90 -23.39
C ALA A 21 4.31 -7.88 -23.36
N SER A 22 4.55 -9.19 -23.25
CA SER A 22 3.48 -10.18 -23.15
C SER A 22 2.73 -10.09 -21.82
N SER A 23 3.39 -9.66 -20.73
CA SER A 23 2.74 -9.46 -19.41
C SER A 23 2.04 -8.11 -19.30
N GLU A 24 2.26 -7.19 -20.23
CA GLU A 24 1.63 -5.86 -20.24
C GLU A 24 0.14 -5.94 -20.56
N ALA A 25 -0.24 -6.67 -21.62
CA ALA A 25 -1.64 -6.86 -21.97
C ALA A 25 -2.44 -7.53 -20.86
N ALA A 26 -1.89 -8.56 -20.21
CA ALA A 26 -2.52 -9.21 -19.04
C ALA A 26 -2.65 -8.26 -17.84
N LEU A 27 -1.67 -7.35 -17.65
CA LEU A 27 -1.76 -6.34 -16.60
C LEU A 27 -2.85 -5.32 -16.90
N HIS A 28 -3.01 -4.87 -18.15
CA HIS A 28 -4.07 -3.95 -18.53
C HIS A 28 -5.46 -4.57 -18.30
N GLU A 29 -5.65 -5.84 -18.65
CA GLU A 29 -6.87 -6.57 -18.31
C GLU A 29 -7.11 -6.63 -16.79
N THR A 30 -6.05 -6.95 -16.04
CA THR A 30 -6.11 -6.98 -14.58
C THR A 30 -6.52 -5.61 -14.01
N ILE A 31 -5.96 -4.51 -14.50
CA ILE A 31 -6.32 -3.15 -14.08
C ILE A 31 -7.81 -2.88 -14.36
N ALA A 32 -8.30 -3.19 -15.55
CA ALA A 32 -9.69 -3.00 -15.91
C ALA A 32 -10.64 -3.77 -14.96
N ARG A 33 -10.35 -5.06 -14.73
CA ARG A 33 -11.16 -5.91 -13.81
C ARG A 33 -11.11 -5.44 -12.37
N LEU A 34 -9.97 -4.98 -11.89
CA LEU A 34 -9.87 -4.42 -10.54
C LEU A 34 -10.59 -3.08 -10.42
N ALA A 35 -10.51 -2.22 -11.44
CA ALA A 35 -11.18 -0.93 -11.47
C ALA A 35 -12.72 -1.07 -11.44
N GLU A 36 -13.29 -2.05 -12.16
CA GLU A 36 -14.73 -2.37 -12.12
C GLU A 36 -15.24 -2.66 -10.70
N ALA A 37 -14.39 -3.20 -9.82
CA ALA A 37 -14.74 -3.45 -8.42
C ALA A 37 -14.86 -2.17 -7.59
N GLY A 38 -14.34 -1.04 -8.07
CA GLY A 38 -14.39 0.27 -7.44
C GLY A 38 -13.49 0.40 -6.21
N PRO A 39 -12.18 0.08 -6.30
CA PRO A 39 -11.23 0.31 -5.23
C PRO A 39 -11.01 1.81 -5.00
N ARG A 40 -10.55 2.18 -3.80
CA ARG A 40 -10.18 3.56 -3.49
C ARG A 40 -8.97 4.02 -4.30
N PHE A 41 -7.99 3.15 -4.42
CA PHE A 41 -6.77 3.38 -5.20
C PHE A 41 -6.16 2.03 -5.66
N ILE A 42 -5.31 2.11 -6.66
CA ILE A 42 -4.41 1.01 -7.06
C ILE A 42 -2.99 1.53 -6.93
N SER A 43 -2.19 0.89 -6.07
CA SER A 43 -0.77 1.21 -5.94
C SER A 43 0.07 0.39 -6.92
N VAL A 44 1.18 0.99 -7.39
CA VAL A 44 2.12 0.34 -8.30
C VAL A 44 3.50 0.37 -7.70
N THR A 45 4.10 -0.82 -7.53
CA THR A 45 5.44 -0.93 -6.97
C THR A 45 6.49 -0.24 -7.85
N TYR A 46 7.47 0.36 -7.19
CA TYR A 46 8.67 0.87 -7.84
C TYR A 46 9.74 -0.24 -7.80
N GLY A 47 10.31 -0.61 -8.93
CA GLY A 47 11.24 -1.73 -8.98
C GLY A 47 12.53 -1.45 -8.21
N ALA A 48 12.98 -2.45 -7.45
CA ALA A 48 14.28 -2.44 -6.80
C ALA A 48 15.39 -2.31 -7.86
N GLY A 49 16.26 -1.29 -7.73
CA GLY A 49 17.42 -1.11 -8.59
C GLY A 49 17.33 0.00 -9.65
N GLY A 50 16.38 0.93 -9.56
CA GLY A 50 16.38 2.18 -10.37
C GLY A 50 16.04 2.04 -11.86
N SER A 51 16.09 0.82 -12.42
CA SER A 51 15.87 0.59 -13.87
C SER A 51 14.42 0.48 -14.30
N THR A 52 13.45 0.50 -13.38
CA THR A 52 12.03 0.27 -13.67
C THR A 52 11.14 1.50 -13.43
N GLY A 53 11.70 2.65 -13.10
CA GLY A 53 10.94 3.88 -12.82
C GLY A 53 10.02 4.28 -13.98
N GLY A 54 10.50 4.20 -15.21
CA GLY A 54 9.70 4.47 -16.41
C GLY A 54 8.50 3.53 -16.55
N ARG A 55 8.68 2.24 -16.29
CA ARG A 55 7.58 1.26 -16.39
C ARG A 55 6.49 1.46 -15.34
N SER A 56 6.87 1.81 -14.11
CA SER A 56 5.88 2.12 -13.07
C SER A 56 5.04 3.34 -13.44
N LEU A 57 5.68 4.38 -13.98
CA LEU A 57 4.99 5.58 -14.43
C LEU A 57 4.04 5.29 -15.61
N GLU A 58 4.44 4.43 -16.56
CA GLU A 58 3.57 4.00 -17.66
C GLU A 58 2.31 3.31 -17.16
N VAL A 59 2.44 2.38 -16.20
CA VAL A 59 1.28 1.70 -15.58
C VAL A 59 0.38 2.70 -14.84
N LEU A 60 0.95 3.64 -14.09
CA LEU A 60 0.18 4.66 -13.38
C LEU A 60 -0.56 5.59 -14.33
N ARG A 61 0.08 5.99 -15.45
CA ARG A 61 -0.57 6.76 -16.52
C ARG A 61 -1.70 5.97 -17.17
N HIS A 62 -1.52 4.66 -17.36
CA HIS A 62 -2.57 3.80 -17.89
C HIS A 62 -3.76 3.73 -16.95
N ILE A 63 -3.56 3.48 -15.65
CA ILE A 63 -4.64 3.48 -14.65
C ILE A 63 -5.40 4.80 -14.70
N ARG A 64 -4.69 5.93 -14.65
CA ARG A 64 -5.29 7.25 -14.66
C ARG A 64 -6.05 7.59 -15.95
N GLY A 65 -5.53 7.12 -17.10
CA GLY A 65 -6.11 7.42 -18.42
C GLY A 65 -7.29 6.54 -18.80
N THR A 66 -7.42 5.37 -18.17
CA THR A 66 -8.43 4.35 -18.57
C THR A 66 -9.44 4.04 -17.47
N THR A 67 -9.26 4.55 -16.27
CA THR A 67 -10.14 4.29 -15.12
C THR A 67 -10.36 5.55 -14.29
N ASP A 68 -11.39 5.52 -13.43
CA ASP A 68 -11.63 6.58 -12.42
C ASP A 68 -10.94 6.28 -11.07
N VAL A 69 -10.09 5.25 -11.03
CA VAL A 69 -9.39 4.83 -9.80
C VAL A 69 -8.14 5.69 -9.59
N GLU A 70 -7.93 6.14 -8.35
CA GLU A 70 -6.72 6.90 -7.98
C GLU A 70 -5.47 6.03 -8.10
N PRO A 71 -4.48 6.38 -8.94
CA PRO A 71 -3.19 5.70 -8.98
C PRO A 71 -2.29 6.17 -7.84
N LEU A 72 -1.63 5.25 -7.13
CA LEU A 72 -0.71 5.54 -6.05
C LEU A 72 0.69 5.03 -6.40
N ALA A 73 1.66 5.94 -6.48
CA ALA A 73 3.03 5.63 -6.85
C ALA A 73 3.87 5.21 -5.64
N HIS A 74 4.58 4.09 -5.72
CA HIS A 74 5.64 3.81 -4.74
C HIS A 74 6.87 4.66 -5.04
N LEU A 75 7.50 5.19 -4.00
CA LEU A 75 8.78 5.88 -4.05
C LEU A 75 9.71 5.32 -2.98
N THR A 76 10.99 5.18 -3.30
CA THR A 76 12.00 4.65 -2.37
C THR A 76 13.13 5.63 -2.14
N CYS A 77 13.73 5.60 -0.95
CA CYS A 77 14.88 6.43 -0.57
C CYS A 77 16.19 5.88 -1.16
N ILE A 78 16.37 4.55 -1.13
CA ILE A 78 17.64 3.89 -1.44
C ILE A 78 18.19 4.30 -2.81
N GLY A 79 19.46 4.70 -2.83
CA GLY A 79 20.18 5.05 -4.05
C GLY A 79 19.80 6.41 -4.65
N ASN A 80 18.97 7.21 -3.98
CA ASN A 80 18.54 8.50 -4.48
C ASN A 80 19.22 9.67 -3.74
N THR A 81 19.72 10.63 -4.53
CA THR A 81 20.06 11.95 -4.00
C THR A 81 18.78 12.77 -3.79
N TYR A 82 18.83 13.82 -2.95
CA TYR A 82 17.71 14.76 -2.81
C TYR A 82 17.25 15.32 -4.16
N ALA A 83 18.20 15.70 -5.01
CA ALA A 83 17.91 16.24 -6.34
C ALA A 83 17.24 15.23 -7.24
N GLY A 84 17.72 13.97 -7.24
CA GLY A 84 17.15 12.87 -8.02
C GLY A 84 15.75 12.52 -7.58
N ALA A 85 15.53 12.36 -6.27
CA ALA A 85 14.21 12.08 -5.72
C ALA A 85 13.22 13.23 -5.98
N ALA A 86 13.65 14.48 -5.84
CA ALA A 86 12.82 15.65 -6.16
C ALA A 86 12.46 15.73 -7.65
N ALA A 87 13.39 15.38 -8.54
CA ALA A 87 13.14 15.32 -9.97
C ALA A 87 12.11 14.25 -10.32
N LEU A 88 12.26 13.05 -9.71
CA LEU A 88 11.32 11.95 -9.87
C LEU A 88 9.92 12.31 -9.36
N ILE A 89 9.80 12.92 -8.19
CA ILE A 89 8.52 13.39 -7.65
C ILE A 89 7.87 14.38 -8.62
N ARG A 90 8.63 15.34 -9.18
CA ARG A 90 8.11 16.29 -10.17
C ARG A 90 7.61 15.58 -11.42
N GLU A 91 8.31 14.58 -11.92
CA GLU A 91 7.90 13.79 -13.09
C GLU A 91 6.54 13.09 -12.84
N PHE A 92 6.35 12.48 -11.67
CA PHE A 92 5.06 11.88 -11.30
C PHE A 92 3.96 12.95 -11.19
N LEU A 93 4.22 14.07 -10.54
CA LEU A 93 3.27 15.18 -10.43
C LEU A 93 2.92 15.78 -11.81
N ASP A 94 3.88 15.86 -12.74
CA ASP A 94 3.65 16.33 -14.12
C ASP A 94 2.76 15.37 -14.90
N ALA A 95 2.86 14.07 -14.60
CA ALA A 95 1.96 13.04 -15.11
C ALA A 95 0.58 13.07 -14.42
N GLY A 96 0.39 13.95 -13.43
CA GLY A 96 -0.84 14.08 -12.64
C GLY A 96 -1.04 12.99 -11.61
N ILE A 97 0.02 12.30 -11.20
CA ILE A 97 0.02 11.35 -10.09
C ILE A 97 0.25 12.13 -8.80
N THR A 98 -0.76 12.14 -7.92
CA THR A 98 -0.78 12.96 -6.71
C THR A 98 -0.80 12.15 -5.42
N SER A 99 -0.76 10.82 -5.52
CA SER A 99 -0.74 9.90 -4.39
C SER A 99 0.52 9.05 -4.38
N PHE A 100 1.19 8.96 -3.23
CA PHE A 100 2.48 8.32 -3.08
C PHE A 100 2.52 7.35 -1.89
N LEU A 101 3.26 6.25 -2.02
CA LEU A 101 3.69 5.41 -0.91
C LEU A 101 5.19 5.61 -0.72
N ALA A 102 5.54 6.32 0.36
CA ALA A 102 6.93 6.63 0.69
C ALA A 102 7.55 5.47 1.50
N LEU A 103 8.53 4.82 0.89
CA LEU A 103 9.25 3.67 1.43
C LEU A 103 10.72 3.98 1.61
N ARG A 104 11.39 3.28 2.53
CA ARG A 104 12.85 3.31 2.57
C ARG A 104 13.43 2.62 1.34
N GLY A 105 12.83 1.53 0.93
CA GLY A 105 13.30 0.60 -0.09
C GLY A 105 14.09 -0.56 0.53
N ASP A 106 14.15 -1.67 -0.22
CA ASP A 106 14.92 -2.86 0.13
C ASP A 106 16.27 -2.85 -0.59
N PRO A 107 17.29 -3.54 -0.04
CA PRO A 107 18.57 -3.75 -0.72
C PRO A 107 18.37 -4.36 -2.10
N PRO A 108 19.18 -3.98 -3.10
CA PRO A 108 19.25 -4.73 -4.35
C PRO A 108 19.58 -6.21 -4.09
N ALA A 109 19.05 -7.10 -4.91
CA ALA A 109 19.29 -8.52 -4.77
C ALA A 109 20.80 -8.83 -4.74
N GLY A 110 21.26 -9.54 -3.70
CA GLY A 110 22.67 -9.91 -3.51
C GLY A 110 23.56 -8.84 -2.86
N VAL A 111 23.02 -7.68 -2.53
CA VAL A 111 23.74 -6.63 -1.78
C VAL A 111 23.34 -6.74 -0.31
N ARG A 112 24.35 -6.82 0.58
CA ARG A 112 24.10 -6.77 2.03
C ARG A 112 23.68 -5.36 2.41
N GLU A 113 22.85 -5.25 3.41
CA GLU A 113 22.32 -3.96 3.86
C GLU A 113 23.40 -2.98 4.33
N GLU A 114 24.45 -3.50 4.94
CA GLU A 114 25.60 -2.72 5.40
C GLU A 114 26.46 -2.16 4.25
N ASP A 115 26.29 -2.72 3.04
CA ASP A 115 26.99 -2.31 1.83
C ASP A 115 26.16 -1.36 0.96
N ILE A 116 24.95 -0.94 1.41
CA ILE A 116 24.07 -0.07 0.63
C ILE A 116 24.53 1.38 0.77
N GLU A 117 24.77 2.03 -0.36
CA GLU A 117 24.80 3.48 -0.42
C GLU A 117 23.36 4.03 -0.30
N LEU A 118 23.01 4.53 0.89
CA LEU A 118 21.67 5.04 1.18
C LEU A 118 21.31 6.28 0.35
N GLY A 119 22.30 6.99 -0.19
CA GLY A 119 22.11 8.32 -0.80
C GLY A 119 21.83 9.38 0.27
N ASP A 120 21.13 10.46 -0.12
CA ASP A 120 20.88 11.59 0.80
C ASP A 120 19.62 11.38 1.67
N LEU A 121 18.78 10.39 1.34
CA LEU A 121 17.53 10.10 2.05
C LEU A 121 17.70 8.83 2.91
N GLU A 122 17.78 9.01 4.20
CA GLU A 122 18.03 7.92 5.15
C GLU A 122 16.74 7.22 5.63
N SER A 123 15.60 7.92 5.53
CA SER A 123 14.33 7.42 6.06
C SER A 123 13.14 7.81 5.20
N SER A 124 12.08 6.99 5.26
CA SER A 124 10.81 7.31 4.61
C SER A 124 10.16 8.59 5.17
N ALA A 125 10.45 8.99 6.41
CA ALA A 125 9.97 10.26 6.94
C ALA A 125 10.59 11.47 6.20
N GLN A 126 11.89 11.41 5.87
CA GLN A 126 12.54 12.43 5.04
C GLN A 126 11.96 12.46 3.62
N LEU A 127 11.64 11.29 3.05
CA LEU A 127 10.97 11.22 1.75
C LEU A 127 9.56 11.84 1.80
N VAL A 128 8.79 11.60 2.87
CA VAL A 128 7.49 12.26 3.08
C VAL A 128 7.65 13.78 3.09
N GLN A 129 8.61 14.32 3.84
CA GLN A 129 8.90 15.77 3.86
C GLN A 129 9.29 16.30 2.49
N LEU A 130 10.08 15.54 1.73
CA LEU A 130 10.48 15.94 0.38
C LEU A 130 9.29 15.99 -0.59
N ILE A 131 8.39 15.01 -0.54
CA ILE A 131 7.15 14.99 -1.34
C ILE A 131 6.30 16.24 -1.03
N ASP A 132 6.07 16.50 0.25
CA ASP A 132 5.29 17.67 0.67
C ASP A 132 5.93 18.98 0.21
N ARG A 133 7.25 19.10 0.36
CA ARG A 133 8.02 20.27 -0.10
C ARG A 133 7.92 20.48 -1.61
N VAL A 134 8.16 19.46 -2.42
CA VAL A 134 8.10 19.56 -3.88
C VAL A 134 6.69 19.94 -4.34
N GLN A 135 5.67 19.42 -3.67
CA GLN A 135 4.30 19.80 -3.94
C GLN A 135 4.02 21.26 -3.54
N ALA A 136 4.52 21.71 -2.39
CA ALA A 136 4.38 23.09 -1.95
C ALA A 136 5.00 24.10 -2.93
N GLU A 137 6.11 23.75 -3.58
CA GLU A 137 6.74 24.55 -4.61
C GLU A 137 5.84 24.75 -5.84
N ARG A 138 4.98 23.77 -6.18
CA ARG A 138 4.09 23.79 -7.34
C ARG A 138 2.76 24.52 -7.11
N ALA A 139 2.28 24.53 -5.88
CA ALA A 139 1.05 25.21 -5.49
C ALA A 139 1.38 26.23 -4.39
N PRO A 140 1.86 27.42 -4.74
CA PRO A 140 2.21 28.42 -3.77
C PRO A 140 0.98 28.80 -2.93
N TYR A 141 1.22 29.08 -1.67
CA TYR A 141 0.19 29.48 -0.71
C TYR A 141 -0.61 30.68 -1.22
N THR A 142 -1.92 30.59 -1.16
CA THR A 142 -2.78 31.76 -1.34
C THR A 142 -2.81 32.53 -0.01
N GLU A 143 -2.40 33.76 0.01
CA GLU A 143 -2.55 34.62 1.17
C GLU A 143 -4.03 34.91 1.39
N ALA A 144 -4.59 34.40 2.49
CA ALA A 144 -5.90 34.86 2.94
C ALA A 144 -5.66 36.00 3.93
N GLY A 145 -6.07 37.17 3.58
CA GLY A 145 -6.04 38.32 4.50
C GLY A 145 -6.94 38.06 5.72
N ILE A 146 -6.41 38.11 6.92
CA ILE A 146 -7.21 38.26 8.13
C ILE A 146 -7.56 39.72 8.26
N PRO A 147 -8.86 40.13 8.36
CA PRO A 147 -9.22 41.49 8.59
C PRO A 147 -8.49 42.11 9.79
N GLY A 148 -7.75 43.16 9.59
CA GLY A 148 -6.96 43.83 10.62
C GLY A 148 -5.53 43.32 10.83
N LEU A 149 -5.10 42.27 10.15
CA LEU A 149 -3.74 41.71 10.23
C LEU A 149 -3.21 41.37 8.83
N PRO A 150 -2.76 42.38 8.07
CA PRO A 150 -2.20 42.17 6.73
C PRO A 150 -1.00 41.22 6.80
N GLY A 151 -0.99 40.16 5.97
CA GLY A 151 0.09 39.18 5.87
C GLY A 151 0.11 38.08 6.93
N ALA A 152 -0.90 37.95 7.81
CA ALA A 152 -0.86 37.05 8.95
C ALA A 152 -1.42 35.63 8.74
N ALA A 153 -2.10 35.32 7.64
CA ALA A 153 -2.61 33.98 7.40
C ALA A 153 -2.22 33.44 6.03
N ARG A 154 -1.48 32.35 6.03
CA ARG A 154 -1.33 31.47 4.87
C ARG A 154 -2.38 30.37 4.96
N VAL A 155 -3.38 30.38 4.08
CA VAL A 155 -4.33 29.28 3.99
C VAL A 155 -3.83 28.31 2.91
N ASP A 156 -3.54 27.10 3.33
CA ASP A 156 -3.22 26.02 2.42
C ASP A 156 -4.51 25.54 1.75
N ARG A 157 -4.71 25.89 0.48
CA ARG A 157 -5.82 25.45 -0.35
C ARG A 157 -5.42 24.32 -1.32
N ARG A 158 -4.24 23.76 -1.16
CA ARG A 158 -3.80 22.67 -2.03
C ARG A 158 -4.70 21.45 -1.88
N PRO A 159 -5.03 20.74 -2.97
CA PRO A 159 -5.51 19.38 -2.81
C PRO A 159 -4.43 18.59 -2.06
N HIS A 160 -4.78 18.07 -0.89
CA HIS A 160 -3.84 17.31 -0.09
C HIS A 160 -3.37 16.09 -0.89
N VAL A 161 -2.06 16.00 -1.14
CA VAL A 161 -1.45 14.77 -1.64
C VAL A 161 -1.66 13.69 -0.60
N GLN A 162 -2.11 12.54 -1.03
CA GLN A 162 -2.15 11.38 -0.17
C GLN A 162 -0.74 10.79 -0.07
N ILE A 163 -0.13 10.84 1.09
CA ILE A 163 1.18 10.22 1.34
C ILE A 163 0.98 9.03 2.27
N ALA A 164 1.01 7.86 1.69
CA ALA A 164 1.00 6.60 2.43
C ALA A 164 2.42 6.23 2.88
N VAL A 165 2.52 5.48 3.98
CA VAL A 165 3.77 4.95 4.52
C VAL A 165 3.59 3.51 4.98
N ALA A 166 4.68 2.73 5.04
CA ALA A 166 4.63 1.37 5.57
C ALA A 166 4.54 1.36 7.10
N ALA A 167 3.74 0.41 7.63
CA ALA A 167 3.66 0.04 9.03
C ALA A 167 3.93 -1.46 9.20
N PHE A 168 4.37 -1.90 10.39
CA PHE A 168 4.85 -3.26 10.62
C PHE A 168 4.18 -3.87 11.85
N PRO A 169 3.05 -4.59 11.72
CA PRO A 169 2.32 -5.17 12.83
C PRO A 169 3.13 -6.16 13.67
N ALA A 170 3.87 -7.03 13.02
CA ALA A 170 4.77 -8.01 13.66
C ALA A 170 6.13 -7.41 14.08
N GLY A 171 6.33 -6.10 13.89
CA GLY A 171 7.63 -5.45 14.03
C GLY A 171 8.43 -5.47 12.71
N HIS A 172 9.38 -4.56 12.61
CA HIS A 172 10.31 -4.57 11.48
C HIS A 172 11.49 -5.50 11.83
N PRO A 173 11.99 -6.35 10.91
CA PRO A 173 13.10 -7.26 11.21
C PRO A 173 14.35 -6.59 11.77
N ARG A 174 14.50 -5.29 11.54
CA ARG A 174 15.62 -4.47 12.05
C ARG A 174 15.35 -3.74 13.34
N SER A 175 14.12 -3.80 13.87
CA SER A 175 13.77 -3.11 15.11
C SER A 175 14.53 -3.74 16.27
N ARG A 176 15.29 -2.91 16.98
CA ARG A 176 16.05 -3.30 18.18
C ARG A 176 15.18 -3.38 19.42
N HIS A 177 14.05 -2.68 19.39
CA HIS A 177 13.09 -2.61 20.48
C HIS A 177 11.65 -2.69 19.96
N PRO A 178 10.73 -3.29 20.73
CA PRO A 178 9.32 -3.45 20.32
C PRO A 178 8.56 -2.14 20.04
N ARG A 179 9.08 -1.00 20.47
CA ARG A 179 8.47 0.33 20.24
C ARG A 179 8.98 1.04 18.99
N GLU A 180 10.12 0.65 18.47
CA GLU A 180 10.83 1.38 17.41
C GLU A 180 9.97 1.56 16.15
N HIS A 181 9.17 0.56 15.78
CA HIS A 181 8.27 0.65 14.62
C HIS A 181 7.07 1.59 14.84
N ILE A 182 6.62 1.78 16.08
CA ILE A 182 5.58 2.76 16.43
C ILE A 182 6.17 4.17 16.43
N ASP A 183 7.35 4.34 16.99
CA ASP A 183 8.05 5.63 17.00
C ASP A 183 8.39 6.08 15.57
N ALA A 184 8.80 5.14 14.70
CA ALA A 184 9.00 5.39 13.29
C ALA A 184 7.68 5.79 12.58
N LEU A 185 6.56 5.18 12.93
CA LEU A 185 5.25 5.57 12.37
C LEU A 185 4.81 6.96 12.84
N LEU A 186 5.06 7.31 14.10
CA LEU A 186 4.83 8.66 14.62
C LEU A 186 5.70 9.70 13.90
N ALA A 187 6.98 9.39 13.66
CA ALA A 187 7.86 10.26 12.90
C ALA A 187 7.36 10.48 11.47
N LYS A 188 6.87 9.44 10.80
CA LYS A 188 6.27 9.52 9.46
C LYS A 188 5.00 10.37 9.46
N GLN A 189 4.13 10.19 10.47
CA GLN A 189 2.92 11.01 10.66
C GLN A 189 3.29 12.48 10.87
N ALA A 190 4.25 12.76 11.75
CA ALA A 190 4.73 14.12 12.01
C ALA A 190 5.37 14.76 10.77
N ALA A 191 5.95 13.96 9.88
CA ALA A 191 6.50 14.40 8.60
C ALA A 191 5.44 14.75 7.54
N GLY A 192 4.16 14.40 7.77
CA GLY A 192 3.04 14.68 6.85
C GLY A 192 2.39 13.45 6.21
N ALA A 193 2.72 12.23 6.65
CA ALA A 193 2.01 11.04 6.18
C ALA A 193 0.52 11.09 6.55
N THR A 194 -0.35 10.71 5.61
CA THR A 194 -1.81 10.77 5.75
C THR A 194 -2.47 9.41 5.85
N LEU A 195 -1.73 8.34 5.57
CA LEU A 195 -2.19 6.96 5.54
C LEU A 195 -1.02 6.02 5.89
N ALA A 196 -1.30 4.92 6.58
CA ALA A 196 -0.37 3.82 6.72
C ALA A 196 -0.95 2.55 6.08
N ILE A 197 -0.09 1.76 5.42
CA ILE A 197 -0.42 0.43 4.90
C ILE A 197 0.51 -0.54 5.61
N THR A 198 -0.04 -1.61 6.19
CA THR A 198 0.80 -2.55 6.92
C THR A 198 1.55 -3.48 5.97
N GLN A 199 2.74 -3.93 6.39
CA GLN A 199 3.32 -5.16 5.89
C GLN A 199 2.32 -6.29 6.14
N LEU A 200 2.38 -7.35 5.33
CA LEU A 200 1.51 -8.51 5.51
C LEU A 200 1.73 -9.16 6.89
N PHE A 201 0.69 -9.78 7.37
CA PHE A 201 0.62 -10.53 8.62
C PHE A 201 -0.35 -11.69 8.42
N PHE A 202 -0.36 -12.66 9.34
CA PHE A 202 -1.16 -13.87 9.19
C PHE A 202 -2.28 -14.00 10.23
N HIS A 203 -2.20 -13.28 11.36
CA HIS A 203 -3.20 -13.34 12.42
C HIS A 203 -3.81 -11.96 12.66
N ALA A 204 -5.14 -11.88 12.76
CA ALA A 204 -5.86 -10.62 12.97
C ALA A 204 -5.38 -9.90 14.23
N ASP A 205 -5.02 -10.64 15.28
CA ASP A 205 -4.53 -10.10 16.56
C ASP A 205 -3.23 -9.31 16.40
N ASP A 206 -2.36 -9.68 15.46
CA ASP A 206 -1.13 -8.92 15.16
C ASP A 206 -1.46 -7.49 14.73
N TYR A 207 -2.42 -7.37 13.80
CA TYR A 207 -2.87 -6.09 13.30
C TYR A 207 -3.64 -5.31 14.38
N LEU A 208 -4.62 -5.91 15.01
CA LEU A 208 -5.49 -5.25 16.01
C LEU A 208 -4.68 -4.79 17.22
N GLY A 209 -3.79 -5.64 17.72
CA GLY A 209 -2.89 -5.30 18.82
C GLY A 209 -1.90 -4.20 18.44
N PHE A 210 -1.37 -4.21 17.20
CA PHE A 210 -0.53 -3.14 16.69
C PHE A 210 -1.29 -1.81 16.63
N VAL A 211 -2.50 -1.80 16.05
CA VAL A 211 -3.32 -0.59 15.95
C VAL A 211 -3.63 -0.03 17.34
N ALA A 212 -3.99 -0.86 18.31
CA ALA A 212 -4.24 -0.42 19.67
C ALA A 212 -3.01 0.26 20.29
N ARG A 213 -1.83 -0.34 20.16
CA ARG A 213 -0.57 0.26 20.65
C ARG A 213 -0.23 1.57 19.92
N ALA A 214 -0.39 1.62 18.59
CA ALA A 214 -0.15 2.81 17.78
C ALA A 214 -1.08 3.96 18.18
N ARG A 215 -2.37 3.68 18.40
CA ARG A 215 -3.34 4.68 18.88
C ARG A 215 -2.99 5.20 20.28
N SER A 216 -2.62 4.31 21.19
CA SER A 216 -2.18 4.70 22.54
C SER A 216 -0.92 5.56 22.53
N ALA A 217 -0.06 5.42 21.52
CA ALA A 217 1.12 6.23 21.34
C ALA A 217 0.86 7.57 20.62
N GLY A 218 -0.36 7.81 20.10
CA GLY A 218 -0.72 9.08 19.44
C GLY A 218 -0.76 9.03 17.90
N VAL A 219 -0.68 7.85 17.28
CA VAL A 219 -0.91 7.71 15.84
C VAL A 219 -2.40 7.95 15.54
N THR A 220 -2.71 8.89 14.68
CA THR A 220 -4.08 9.26 14.29
C THR A 220 -4.43 8.93 12.84
N ILE A 221 -3.44 8.81 11.95
CA ILE A 221 -3.68 8.47 10.54
C ILE A 221 -4.34 7.09 10.42
N PRO A 222 -5.19 6.85 9.40
CA PRO A 222 -5.71 5.53 9.11
C PRO A 222 -4.58 4.52 8.88
N ILE A 223 -4.79 3.27 9.36
CA ILE A 223 -3.86 2.16 9.17
C ILE A 223 -4.62 1.07 8.43
N LEU A 224 -4.30 0.83 7.15
CA LEU A 224 -4.91 -0.24 6.36
C LEU A 224 -4.14 -1.54 6.57
N PRO A 225 -4.83 -2.65 6.89
CA PRO A 225 -4.22 -3.97 6.89
C PRO A 225 -3.84 -4.37 5.46
N GLY A 226 -2.57 -4.73 5.25
CA GLY A 226 -2.04 -5.30 4.03
C GLY A 226 -2.20 -6.82 4.06
N ILE A 227 -3.00 -7.38 3.15
CA ILE A 227 -3.33 -8.80 3.13
C ILE A 227 -2.98 -9.41 1.78
N MET A 228 -2.35 -10.58 1.82
CA MET A 228 -1.94 -11.34 0.65
C MET A 228 -2.55 -12.74 0.68
N PRO A 229 -3.31 -13.15 -0.35
CA PRO A 229 -3.71 -14.55 -0.47
C PRO A 229 -2.50 -15.41 -0.84
N ILE A 230 -2.18 -16.38 0.01
CA ILE A 230 -1.08 -17.32 -0.19
C ILE A 230 -1.61 -18.59 -0.82
N THR A 231 -1.24 -18.85 -2.07
CA THR A 231 -1.83 -19.90 -2.90
C THR A 231 -0.89 -21.08 -3.17
N SER A 232 0.26 -21.13 -2.50
CA SER A 232 1.19 -22.27 -2.59
C SER A 232 2.18 -22.31 -1.44
N PRO A 233 2.70 -23.50 -1.04
CA PRO A 233 3.75 -23.63 -0.04
C PRO A 233 5.01 -22.81 -0.37
N ALA A 234 5.45 -22.85 -1.63
CA ALA A 234 6.63 -22.11 -2.07
C ALA A 234 6.47 -20.58 -1.89
N ARG A 235 5.26 -20.04 -2.14
CA ARG A 235 4.96 -18.64 -1.88
C ARG A 235 4.96 -18.32 -0.39
N LEU A 236 4.40 -19.22 0.45
CA LEU A 236 4.43 -19.08 1.90
C LEU A 236 5.87 -18.98 2.40
N HIS A 237 6.73 -19.94 2.06
CA HIS A 237 8.13 -19.92 2.45
C HIS A 237 8.83 -18.63 2.03
N ARG A 238 8.63 -18.21 0.77
CA ARG A 238 9.25 -16.98 0.26
C ARG A 238 8.80 -15.73 1.02
N VAL A 239 7.54 -15.66 1.39
CA VAL A 239 7.00 -14.55 2.18
C VAL A 239 7.60 -14.54 3.59
N LEU A 240 7.69 -15.68 4.25
CA LEU A 240 8.28 -15.79 5.59
C LEU A 240 9.76 -15.39 5.59
N GLU A 241 10.53 -15.82 4.58
CA GLU A 241 11.92 -15.39 4.40
C GLU A 241 12.07 -13.86 4.28
N LEU A 242 11.15 -13.22 3.56
CA LEU A 242 11.21 -11.78 3.29
C LEU A 242 10.72 -10.92 4.47
N THR A 243 9.77 -11.42 5.24
CA THR A 243 9.10 -10.63 6.28
C THR A 243 9.56 -10.97 7.68
N GLY A 244 10.12 -12.16 7.88
CA GLY A 244 10.43 -12.67 9.22
C GLY A 244 9.19 -12.91 10.08
N ALA A 245 7.98 -13.01 9.47
CA ALA A 245 6.75 -13.31 10.18
C ALA A 245 6.73 -14.76 10.68
N ASP A 246 5.98 -15.00 11.74
CA ASP A 246 5.77 -16.36 12.26
C ASP A 246 4.99 -17.22 11.27
N LEU A 247 5.35 -18.51 11.22
CA LEU A 247 4.70 -19.47 10.35
C LEU A 247 3.24 -19.70 10.77
N PRO A 248 2.25 -19.37 9.92
CA PRO A 248 0.85 -19.72 10.21
C PRO A 248 0.62 -21.22 9.99
N SER A 249 0.77 -22.03 11.05
CA SER A 249 0.79 -23.50 10.98
C SER A 249 -0.45 -24.08 10.29
N GLU A 250 -1.63 -23.52 10.55
CA GLU A 250 -2.89 -23.99 9.93
C GLU A 250 -2.86 -23.79 8.41
N LEU A 251 -2.43 -22.62 7.93
CA LEU A 251 -2.31 -22.35 6.50
C LEU A 251 -1.23 -23.22 5.85
N ALA A 252 -0.08 -23.40 6.54
CA ALA A 252 1.01 -24.22 6.04
C ALA A 252 0.55 -25.67 5.84
N ILE A 253 -0.09 -26.27 6.84
CA ILE A 253 -0.62 -27.65 6.78
C ILE A 253 -1.68 -27.75 5.67
N ALA A 254 -2.64 -26.83 5.61
CA ALA A 254 -3.70 -26.87 4.60
C ALA A 254 -3.15 -26.78 3.16
N LEU A 255 -2.15 -25.95 2.92
CA LEU A 255 -1.49 -25.84 1.61
C LEU A 255 -0.66 -27.09 1.26
N GLU A 256 -0.05 -27.75 2.25
CA GLU A 256 0.78 -28.92 2.04
C GLU A 256 -0.06 -30.17 1.75
N VAL A 257 -1.18 -30.33 2.46
CA VAL A 257 -2.09 -31.48 2.32
C VAL A 257 -2.92 -31.42 1.03
N GLU A 258 -3.25 -30.21 0.57
CA GLU A 258 -4.06 -30.03 -0.64
C GLU A 258 -3.24 -30.39 -1.90
N PRO A 259 -3.64 -31.40 -2.67
CA PRO A 259 -2.84 -31.92 -3.78
C PRO A 259 -2.89 -31.04 -5.04
N THR A 260 -4.00 -30.31 -5.25
CA THR A 260 -4.25 -29.59 -6.51
C THR A 260 -3.87 -28.09 -6.43
N PRO A 261 -3.37 -27.50 -7.50
CA PRO A 261 -3.13 -26.05 -7.53
C PRO A 261 -4.40 -25.22 -7.30
N GLU A 262 -5.53 -25.66 -7.83
CA GLU A 262 -6.84 -25.04 -7.69
C GLU A 262 -7.33 -25.08 -6.24
N GLY A 263 -7.19 -26.22 -5.57
CA GLY A 263 -7.50 -26.38 -4.16
C GLY A 263 -6.60 -25.54 -3.27
N ARG A 264 -5.28 -25.50 -3.53
CA ARG A 264 -4.35 -24.60 -2.83
C ARG A 264 -4.70 -23.12 -3.00
N ARG A 265 -5.14 -22.74 -4.21
CA ARG A 265 -5.65 -21.40 -4.45
C ARG A 265 -6.89 -21.12 -3.60
N GLN A 266 -7.82 -22.08 -3.49
CA GLN A 266 -9.02 -21.94 -2.66
C GLN A 266 -8.66 -21.83 -1.17
N VAL A 267 -7.74 -22.66 -0.66
CA VAL A 267 -7.21 -22.55 0.71
C VAL A 267 -6.68 -21.15 0.99
N GLY A 268 -5.89 -20.59 0.07
CA GLY A 268 -5.34 -19.23 0.23
C GLY A 268 -6.41 -18.13 0.17
N ILE A 269 -7.45 -18.32 -0.63
CA ILE A 269 -8.60 -17.40 -0.70
C ILE A 269 -9.38 -17.44 0.61
N ASP A 270 -9.71 -18.63 1.12
CA ASP A 270 -10.52 -18.78 2.33
C ASP A 270 -9.80 -18.23 3.56
N TYR A 271 -8.50 -18.50 3.69
CA TYR A 271 -7.68 -17.96 4.76
C TYR A 271 -7.63 -16.43 4.73
N ALA A 272 -7.34 -15.85 3.55
CA ALA A 272 -7.28 -14.40 3.39
C ALA A 272 -8.66 -13.74 3.60
N ALA A 273 -9.75 -14.40 3.19
CA ALA A 273 -11.11 -13.90 3.39
C ALA A 273 -11.50 -13.89 4.87
N ALA A 274 -11.16 -14.93 5.63
CA ALA A 274 -11.35 -14.96 7.08
C ALA A 274 -10.56 -13.82 7.74
N LEU A 275 -9.29 -13.66 7.38
CA LEU A 275 -8.45 -12.58 7.91
C LEU A 275 -9.03 -11.19 7.60
N VAL A 276 -9.53 -10.96 6.38
CA VAL A 276 -10.23 -9.71 6.01
C VAL A 276 -11.46 -9.51 6.89
N ALA A 277 -12.29 -10.54 7.07
CA ALA A 277 -13.50 -10.44 7.88
C ALA A 277 -13.16 -10.08 9.34
N ASP A 278 -12.15 -10.71 9.92
CA ASP A 278 -11.74 -10.51 11.31
C ASP A 278 -11.19 -9.09 11.54
N VAL A 279 -10.32 -8.59 10.67
CA VAL A 279 -9.78 -7.22 10.84
C VAL A 279 -10.86 -6.15 10.61
N VAL A 280 -11.79 -6.39 9.69
CA VAL A 280 -12.93 -5.49 9.46
C VAL A 280 -13.87 -5.49 10.66
N ALA A 281 -14.19 -6.65 11.23
CA ALA A 281 -14.97 -6.77 12.46
C ALA A 281 -14.26 -6.08 13.63
N GLY A 282 -12.93 -6.09 13.67
CA GLY A 282 -12.10 -5.39 14.64
C GLY A 282 -11.96 -3.88 14.40
N GLY A 283 -12.63 -3.32 13.38
CA GLY A 283 -12.69 -1.88 13.12
C GLY A 283 -11.63 -1.34 12.16
N ALA A 284 -11.06 -2.17 11.30
CA ALA A 284 -10.17 -1.70 10.23
C ALA A 284 -10.90 -0.69 9.31
N PRO A 285 -10.27 0.46 8.98
CA PRO A 285 -10.91 1.52 8.17
C PRO A 285 -11.07 1.15 6.69
N GLY A 286 -10.56 0.02 6.29
CA GLY A 286 -10.54 -0.54 4.94
C GLY A 286 -9.48 -1.63 4.86
N VAL A 287 -9.25 -2.21 3.68
CA VAL A 287 -8.25 -3.25 3.46
C VAL A 287 -7.41 -2.97 2.22
N HIS A 288 -6.16 -3.38 2.24
CA HIS A 288 -5.24 -3.31 1.11
C HIS A 288 -4.81 -4.72 0.71
N LEU A 289 -5.04 -5.10 -0.56
CA LEU A 289 -4.72 -6.44 -1.04
C LEU A 289 -3.53 -6.44 -1.99
N TYR A 290 -2.52 -7.23 -1.66
CA TYR A 290 -1.38 -7.51 -2.54
C TYR A 290 -1.81 -8.46 -3.66
N ALA A 291 -2.11 -7.93 -4.85
CA ALA A 291 -2.76 -8.69 -5.90
C ALA A 291 -1.82 -9.56 -6.75
N PHE A 292 -0.51 -9.29 -6.76
CA PHE A 292 0.44 -10.00 -7.63
C PHE A 292 -0.01 -10.09 -9.09
N ASN A 293 -0.66 -9.04 -9.59
CA ASN A 293 -1.24 -8.97 -10.93
C ASN A 293 -2.26 -10.10 -11.23
N ASN A 294 -2.90 -10.65 -10.19
CA ASN A 294 -3.94 -11.67 -10.31
C ASN A 294 -5.26 -11.14 -9.73
N HIS A 295 -6.09 -10.56 -10.59
CA HIS A 295 -7.37 -9.97 -10.18
C HIS A 295 -8.36 -11.01 -9.65
N ASP A 296 -8.41 -12.21 -10.25
CA ASP A 296 -9.38 -13.24 -9.88
C ASP A 296 -9.26 -13.66 -8.42
N THR A 297 -8.02 -13.81 -7.94
CA THR A 297 -7.76 -14.26 -6.56
C THR A 297 -8.17 -13.20 -5.55
N VAL A 298 -7.78 -11.95 -5.73
CA VAL A 298 -8.10 -10.89 -4.75
C VAL A 298 -9.57 -10.49 -4.79
N LEU A 299 -10.21 -10.54 -5.96
CA LEU A 299 -11.65 -10.32 -6.06
C LEU A 299 -12.46 -11.46 -5.41
N ALA A 300 -11.99 -12.72 -5.52
CA ALA A 300 -12.57 -13.85 -4.81
C ALA A 300 -12.46 -13.68 -3.29
N VAL A 301 -11.31 -13.24 -2.77
CA VAL A 301 -11.13 -12.91 -1.34
C VAL A 301 -12.16 -11.89 -0.88
N LEU A 302 -12.29 -10.76 -1.59
CA LEU A 302 -13.24 -9.70 -1.21
C LEU A 302 -14.71 -10.15 -1.26
N ARG A 303 -15.07 -11.04 -2.21
CA ARG A 303 -16.42 -11.63 -2.27
C ARG A 303 -16.65 -12.58 -1.11
N ALA A 304 -15.72 -13.50 -0.85
CA ALA A 304 -15.80 -14.46 0.26
C ALA A 304 -15.85 -13.75 1.63
N ALA A 305 -15.12 -12.64 1.79
CA ALA A 305 -15.16 -11.80 3.00
C ALA A 305 -16.41 -10.91 3.12
N GLY A 306 -17.32 -10.91 2.13
CA GLY A 306 -18.52 -10.07 2.14
C GLY A 306 -18.26 -8.56 1.93
N VAL A 307 -17.07 -8.19 1.49
CA VAL A 307 -16.68 -6.79 1.18
C VAL A 307 -17.23 -6.37 -0.20
N LEU A 308 -17.18 -7.30 -1.17
CA LEU A 308 -17.84 -7.13 -2.48
C LEU A 308 -19.15 -7.91 -2.50
N THR A 309 -20.23 -7.21 -2.77
CA THR A 309 -21.51 -7.87 -3.12
C THR A 309 -21.38 -8.54 -4.49
N PRO A 310 -21.95 -9.74 -4.69
CA PRO A 310 -22.03 -10.34 -6.02
C PRO A 310 -22.69 -9.36 -7.00
N HIS A 311 -22.03 -9.09 -8.11
CA HIS A 311 -22.71 -8.40 -9.21
C HIS A 311 -23.94 -9.24 -9.56
N LYS A 312 -25.15 -8.67 -9.44
CA LYS A 312 -26.32 -9.26 -10.08
C LYS A 312 -26.01 -9.21 -11.57
N GLU A 313 -25.69 -10.36 -12.15
CA GLU A 313 -25.75 -10.53 -13.59
C GLU A 313 -27.16 -10.13 -13.99
N THR A 314 -27.30 -8.97 -14.61
CA THR A 314 -28.53 -8.61 -15.32
C THR A 314 -28.60 -9.59 -16.48
N ALA A 315 -29.41 -10.65 -16.29
CA ALA A 315 -29.79 -11.56 -17.37
C ALA A 315 -30.34 -10.68 -18.50
N ARG A 316 -29.64 -10.67 -19.61
CA ARG A 316 -30.14 -10.18 -20.91
C ARG A 316 -30.87 -11.31 -21.65
#